data_276ff7098c36346c97e3978132bb32e5
#
_entry.id   276ff7098c36346c97e3978132bb32e5
#
_cell.length_a   1.000
_cell.length_b   1.000
_cell.length_c   1.000
_cell.angle_alpha   90.00
_cell.angle_beta   90.00
_cell.angle_gamma   90.00
#
_symmetry.space_group_name_H-M   'P 1'
#
loop_
_entity.id
_entity.type
_entity.pdbx_description
1 polymer ?
#
loop_
_entity_poly.entity_id
_entity_poly.type
_entity_poly.pdbx_seq_one_letter_code
_entity_poly.pdbx_strand_id
1 'polypeptide(L)'
;RVVEELEDMETEEQIPDENKECILIIDDNADVRDYVKSLLKEEYTVIEAPDGCAGLKKAMKYVPDAIICDVMMPVMDGLECCRKLKTELQTSHIPVMLLTACSLDEQRIQGFECGADSYISKPFNSKLLLVRLRNLMDNHKRLKQFFGDKTTLSKESVSDVDKGFVDRFRELIEENLADSELSVEDLGSKMGLSRVQLYRKIKA
;
A
#
# COMPACT_ATOMS: atom_id res chain seq x y z
N ARG A 1 24.82 -25.46 19.43
CA ARG A 1 24.88 -24.59 20.65
C ARG A 1 25.30 -23.16 20.33
N VAL A 2 25.17 -22.70 19.08
CA VAL A 2 25.39 -21.31 18.61
C VAL A 2 24.23 -20.80 17.76
N VAL A 3 23.16 -21.57 17.59
CA VAL A 3 22.01 -21.23 16.75
C VAL A 3 20.75 -20.88 17.57
N GLU A 4 20.82 -20.98 18.91
CA GLU A 4 19.68 -20.73 19.83
C GLU A 4 19.69 -19.34 20.50
N GLU A 5 20.67 -18.46 20.21
CA GLU A 5 20.80 -17.13 20.88
C GLU A 5 20.42 -15.93 20.00
N LEU A 6 19.77 -16.13 18.85
CA LEU A 6 19.33 -15.02 17.97
C LEU A 6 17.79 -14.80 17.93
N GLU A 7 17.03 -15.47 18.79
CA GLU A 7 15.56 -15.35 18.81
C GLU A 7 14.97 -14.36 19.84
N ASP A 8 15.79 -13.74 20.71
CA ASP A 8 15.28 -12.92 21.82
C ASP A 8 15.76 -11.45 21.78
N MET A 9 15.56 -10.76 20.66
CA MET A 9 15.38 -9.30 20.68
C MET A 9 14.03 -8.97 20.02
N GLU A 10 12.97 -9.49 20.56
CA GLU A 10 11.62 -8.95 20.36
C GLU A 10 11.57 -7.58 21.03
N THR A 11 11.94 -6.53 20.27
CA THR A 11 11.47 -5.17 20.56
C THR A 11 9.96 -5.27 20.70
N GLU A 12 9.42 -4.79 21.82
CA GLU A 12 7.99 -4.77 22.15
C GLU A 12 7.14 -4.55 20.90
N GLU A 13 6.45 -5.59 20.43
CA GLU A 13 5.57 -5.53 19.27
C GLU A 13 4.45 -4.56 19.64
N GLN A 14 4.51 -3.36 19.10
CA GLN A 14 3.41 -2.41 19.20
C GLN A 14 2.23 -2.98 18.41
N ILE A 15 1.32 -3.64 19.13
CA ILE A 15 0.04 -4.09 18.54
C ILE A 15 -0.74 -2.83 18.16
N PRO A 16 -1.17 -2.69 16.89
CA PRO A 16 -1.96 -1.54 16.47
C PRO A 16 -3.21 -1.37 17.35
N ASP A 17 -3.48 -0.15 17.78
CA ASP A 17 -4.75 0.20 18.44
C ASP A 17 -5.86 0.10 17.38
N GLU A 18 -6.82 -0.79 17.58
CA GLU A 18 -7.93 -1.04 16.65
C GLU A 18 -8.81 0.20 16.38
N ASN A 19 -8.69 1.23 17.21
CA ASN A 19 -9.45 2.47 17.07
C ASN A 19 -8.70 3.58 16.29
N LYS A 20 -7.41 3.38 15.97
CA LYS A 20 -6.60 4.35 15.24
C LYS A 20 -6.10 3.77 13.92
N GLU A 21 -6.05 4.60 12.90
CA GLU A 21 -5.42 4.23 11.64
C GLU A 21 -3.93 3.95 11.84
N CYS A 22 -3.44 2.94 11.17
CA CYS A 22 -2.08 2.44 11.31
C CYS A 22 -1.19 2.92 10.16
N ILE A 23 -0.06 3.54 10.48
CA ILE A 23 0.95 3.98 9.52
C ILE A 23 2.23 3.17 9.72
N LEU A 24 2.74 2.58 8.64
CA LEU A 24 4.05 1.92 8.65
C LEU A 24 5.11 2.89 8.12
N ILE A 25 6.16 3.12 8.91
CA ILE A 25 7.34 3.91 8.51
C ILE A 25 8.49 2.95 8.23
N ILE A 26 9.08 3.06 7.04
CA ILE A 26 10.23 2.26 6.60
C ILE A 26 11.36 3.23 6.23
N ASP A 27 12.40 3.27 7.04
CA ASP A 27 13.59 4.13 6.84
C ASP A 27 14.75 3.50 7.61
N ASP A 28 15.96 3.45 7.07
CA ASP A 28 17.11 2.88 7.77
C ASP A 28 17.65 3.79 8.87
N ASN A 29 17.37 5.09 8.77
CA ASN A 29 17.78 6.09 9.75
C ASN A 29 16.77 6.15 10.92
N ALA A 30 17.19 5.75 12.12
CA ALA A 30 16.36 5.77 13.32
C ALA A 30 15.88 7.19 13.67
N ASP A 31 16.72 8.22 13.52
CA ASP A 31 16.35 9.60 13.84
C ASP A 31 15.21 10.10 12.94
N VAL A 32 15.21 9.68 11.66
CA VAL A 32 14.12 10.01 10.71
C VAL A 32 12.84 9.28 11.11
N ARG A 33 12.92 8.00 11.49
CA ARG A 33 11.75 7.25 11.98
C ARG A 33 11.17 7.90 13.22
N ASP A 34 12.00 8.20 14.23
CA ASP A 34 11.59 8.86 15.48
C ASP A 34 10.96 10.23 15.21
N TYR A 35 11.55 11.01 14.31
CA TYR A 35 11.00 12.31 13.92
C TYR A 35 9.61 12.17 13.28
N VAL A 36 9.47 11.32 12.26
CA VAL A 36 8.18 11.11 11.58
C VAL A 36 7.15 10.54 12.56
N LYS A 37 7.54 9.57 13.40
CA LYS A 37 6.69 9.02 14.46
C LYS A 37 6.21 10.09 15.43
N SER A 38 7.09 11.03 15.84
CA SER A 38 6.72 12.12 16.73
C SER A 38 5.62 13.04 16.14
N LEU A 39 5.59 13.17 14.81
CA LEU A 39 4.58 13.95 14.11
C LEU A 39 3.22 13.22 13.99
N LEU A 40 3.24 11.89 14.01
CA LEU A 40 2.06 11.07 13.69
C LEU A 40 1.38 10.46 14.94
N LYS A 41 2.11 10.22 16.03
CA LYS A 41 1.68 9.45 17.21
C LYS A 41 0.40 9.96 17.90
N GLU A 42 0.05 11.22 17.75
CA GLU A 42 -1.15 11.79 18.34
C GLU A 42 -2.41 11.29 17.62
N GLU A 43 -2.36 11.18 16.30
CA GLU A 43 -3.51 10.85 15.44
C GLU A 43 -3.52 9.39 15.00
N TYR A 44 -2.35 8.76 14.87
CA TYR A 44 -2.16 7.44 14.25
C TYR A 44 -1.43 6.47 15.16
N THR A 45 -1.68 5.17 14.97
CA THR A 45 -0.77 4.12 15.44
C THR A 45 0.39 4.00 14.45
N VAL A 46 1.62 3.99 14.95
CA VAL A 46 2.82 3.97 14.10
C VAL A 46 3.59 2.68 14.31
N ILE A 47 3.84 1.96 13.23
CA ILE A 47 4.73 0.80 13.15
C ILE A 47 6.01 1.22 12.42
N GLU A 48 7.16 0.71 12.81
CA GLU A 48 8.46 1.07 12.24
C GLU A 48 9.18 -0.15 11.68
N ALA A 49 9.93 0.07 10.61
CA ALA A 49 10.81 -0.94 10.03
C ALA A 49 12.13 -0.29 9.59
N PRO A 50 13.29 -0.93 9.85
CA PRO A 50 14.60 -0.37 9.55
C PRO A 50 15.06 -0.57 8.10
N ASP A 51 14.37 -1.38 7.32
CA ASP A 51 14.69 -1.69 5.92
C ASP A 51 13.46 -2.19 5.15
N GLY A 52 13.57 -2.28 3.81
CA GLY A 52 12.49 -2.71 2.95
C GLY A 52 12.02 -4.14 3.19
N CYS A 53 12.91 -5.06 3.60
CA CYS A 53 12.53 -6.45 3.89
C CYS A 53 11.69 -6.56 5.15
N ALA A 54 12.10 -5.88 6.23
CA ALA A 54 11.33 -5.79 7.47
C ALA A 54 10.00 -5.06 7.24
N GLY A 55 10.03 -4.00 6.42
CA GLY A 55 8.85 -3.24 6.00
C GLY A 55 7.81 -4.11 5.30
N LEU A 56 8.24 -4.88 4.31
CA LEU A 56 7.36 -5.78 3.55
C LEU A 56 6.71 -6.83 4.47
N LYS A 57 7.49 -7.47 5.36
CA LYS A 57 6.96 -8.44 6.34
C LYS A 57 5.91 -7.80 7.26
N LYS A 58 6.18 -6.60 7.78
CA LYS A 58 5.26 -5.88 8.65
C LYS A 58 4.02 -5.40 7.90
N ALA A 59 4.16 -4.96 6.66
CA ALA A 59 3.02 -4.61 5.81
C ALA A 59 2.07 -5.79 5.58
N MET A 60 2.59 -6.99 5.32
CA MET A 60 1.79 -8.22 5.19
C MET A 60 1.14 -8.63 6.52
N LYS A 61 1.85 -8.49 7.65
CA LYS A 61 1.36 -8.90 8.97
C LYS A 61 0.25 -7.97 9.48
N TYR A 62 0.44 -6.65 9.36
CA TYR A 62 -0.42 -5.65 10.00
C TYR A 62 -1.37 -4.92 9.05
N VAL A 63 -1.17 -5.03 7.73
CA VAL A 63 -1.97 -4.37 6.69
C VAL A 63 -2.26 -2.89 7.05
N PRO A 64 -1.23 -2.03 7.11
CA PRO A 64 -1.39 -0.65 7.54
C PRO A 64 -2.26 0.17 6.57
N ASP A 65 -2.84 1.27 7.05
CA ASP A 65 -3.68 2.16 6.24
C ASP A 65 -2.88 3.03 5.28
N ALA A 66 -1.59 3.28 5.58
CA ALA A 66 -0.64 3.88 4.65
C ALA A 66 0.80 3.49 5.01
N ILE A 67 1.70 3.61 4.04
CA ILE A 67 3.13 3.35 4.20
C ILE A 67 3.91 4.59 3.81
N ILE A 68 4.85 5.01 4.68
CA ILE A 68 5.89 6.02 4.39
C ILE A 68 7.20 5.26 4.27
N CYS A 69 7.85 5.31 3.11
CA CYS A 69 9.05 4.51 2.85
C CYS A 69 10.17 5.38 2.27
N ASP A 70 11.36 5.30 2.86
CA ASP A 70 12.56 5.90 2.26
C ASP A 70 12.95 5.15 0.98
N VAL A 71 13.43 5.88 -0.01
CA VAL A 71 13.95 5.31 -1.26
C VAL A 71 15.32 4.70 -1.05
N MET A 72 16.18 5.38 -0.30
CA MET A 72 17.61 5.04 -0.18
C MET A 72 17.87 4.20 1.06
N MET A 73 17.68 2.89 0.98
CA MET A 73 17.93 1.96 2.09
C MET A 73 18.84 0.81 1.67
N PRO A 74 19.63 0.25 2.61
CA PRO A 74 20.40 -0.96 2.36
C PRO A 74 19.49 -2.19 2.23
N VAL A 75 20.01 -3.28 1.69
CA VAL A 75 19.39 -4.61 1.53
C VAL A 75 18.26 -4.61 0.49
N MET A 76 17.21 -3.82 0.69
CA MET A 76 16.11 -3.61 -0.24
C MET A 76 15.77 -2.12 -0.24
N ASP A 77 15.93 -1.47 -1.38
CA ASP A 77 15.56 -0.07 -1.54
C ASP A 77 14.04 0.14 -1.55
N GLY A 78 13.63 1.41 -1.38
CA GLY A 78 12.20 1.74 -1.29
C GLY A 78 11.45 1.56 -2.60
N LEU A 79 12.11 1.63 -3.75
CA LEU A 79 11.47 1.40 -5.06
C LEU A 79 11.16 -0.08 -5.25
N GLU A 80 12.10 -0.95 -4.90
CA GLU A 80 11.89 -2.40 -4.93
C GLU A 80 10.83 -2.82 -3.90
N CYS A 81 10.91 -2.28 -2.68
CA CYS A 81 9.92 -2.51 -1.63
C CYS A 81 8.52 -2.09 -2.11
N CYS A 82 8.37 -0.88 -2.66
CA CYS A 82 7.11 -0.38 -3.19
C CYS A 82 6.56 -1.28 -4.30
N ARG A 83 7.41 -1.69 -5.25
CA ARG A 83 7.01 -2.60 -6.34
C ARG A 83 6.47 -3.92 -5.79
N LYS A 84 7.14 -4.52 -4.82
CA LYS A 84 6.69 -5.76 -4.18
C LYS A 84 5.36 -5.55 -3.44
N LEU A 85 5.23 -4.47 -2.65
CA LEU A 85 3.97 -4.12 -1.98
C LEU A 85 2.81 -3.98 -2.97
N LYS A 86 3.05 -3.36 -4.13
CA LYS A 86 2.02 -3.13 -5.15
C LYS A 86 1.70 -4.34 -6.03
N THR A 87 2.55 -5.37 -6.01
CA THR A 87 2.28 -6.63 -6.72
C THR A 87 1.61 -7.67 -5.85
N GLU A 88 1.77 -7.63 -4.55
CA GLU A 88 1.15 -8.57 -3.60
C GLU A 88 -0.33 -8.23 -3.38
N LEU A 89 -1.21 -9.23 -3.47
CA LEU A 89 -2.65 -9.05 -3.35
C LEU A 89 -3.06 -8.41 -2.01
N GLN A 90 -2.41 -8.82 -0.92
CA GLN A 90 -2.71 -8.35 0.43
C GLN A 90 -2.32 -6.89 0.67
N THR A 91 -1.31 -6.37 -0.05
CA THR A 91 -0.74 -5.03 0.21
C THR A 91 -0.87 -4.07 -0.96
N SER A 92 -1.29 -4.54 -2.14
CA SER A 92 -1.38 -3.73 -3.37
C SER A 92 -2.30 -2.51 -3.23
N HIS A 93 -3.33 -2.62 -2.40
CA HIS A 93 -4.29 -1.55 -2.13
C HIS A 93 -3.76 -0.49 -1.16
N ILE A 94 -2.70 -0.78 -0.40
CA ILE A 94 -2.17 0.15 0.61
C ILE A 94 -1.48 1.32 -0.11
N PRO A 95 -1.84 2.58 0.20
CA PRO A 95 -1.19 3.74 -0.37
C PRO A 95 0.24 3.88 0.16
N VAL A 96 1.20 4.11 -0.76
CA VAL A 96 2.62 4.23 -0.47
C VAL A 96 3.11 5.62 -0.81
N MET A 97 3.70 6.30 0.18
CA MET A 97 4.41 7.56 0.03
C MET A 97 5.91 7.33 0.11
N LEU A 98 6.65 7.71 -0.92
CA LEU A 98 8.10 7.60 -0.94
C LEU A 98 8.78 8.90 -0.48
N LEU A 99 9.77 8.77 0.39
CA LEU A 99 10.69 9.83 0.77
C LEU A 99 11.97 9.68 -0.06
N THR A 100 12.43 10.73 -0.73
CA THR A 100 13.60 10.65 -1.61
C THR A 100 14.57 11.79 -1.34
N ALA A 101 15.87 11.51 -1.34
CA ALA A 101 16.92 12.52 -1.27
C ALA A 101 17.10 13.27 -2.60
N CYS A 102 16.52 12.79 -3.69
CA CYS A 102 16.76 13.30 -5.03
C CYS A 102 15.55 14.06 -5.59
N SER A 103 15.84 15.25 -6.11
CA SER A 103 14.87 16.08 -6.83
C SER A 103 14.88 15.86 -8.34
N LEU A 104 15.71 14.92 -8.83
CA LEU A 104 15.87 14.69 -10.26
C LEU A 104 14.64 14.00 -10.85
N ASP A 105 14.17 14.50 -11.99
CA ASP A 105 12.98 14.02 -12.69
C ASP A 105 13.07 12.52 -13.04
N GLU A 106 14.27 12.00 -13.29
CA GLU A 106 14.50 10.58 -13.60
C GLU A 106 14.11 9.63 -12.46
N GLN A 107 14.41 9.97 -11.20
CA GLN A 107 14.01 9.14 -10.05
C GLN A 107 12.52 9.28 -9.75
N ARG A 108 11.91 10.41 -10.06
CA ARG A 108 10.46 10.58 -9.97
C ARG A 108 9.75 9.70 -11.01
N ILE A 109 10.31 9.58 -12.21
CA ILE A 109 9.77 8.70 -13.26
C ILE A 109 9.86 7.22 -12.81
N GLN A 110 11.02 6.76 -12.34
CA GLN A 110 11.18 5.40 -11.79
C GLN A 110 10.24 5.11 -10.63
N GLY A 111 10.00 6.11 -9.81
CA GLY A 111 9.09 6.01 -8.70
C GLY A 111 7.62 5.89 -9.13
N PHE A 112 7.18 6.61 -10.17
CA PHE A 112 5.84 6.40 -10.74
C PHE A 112 5.70 5.01 -11.37
N GLU A 113 6.77 4.46 -11.94
CA GLU A 113 6.80 3.11 -12.50
C GLU A 113 6.69 2.01 -11.43
N CYS A 114 7.14 2.24 -10.19
CA CYS A 114 6.97 1.29 -9.09
C CYS A 114 5.56 1.30 -8.47
N GLY A 115 4.69 2.23 -8.90
CA GLY A 115 3.30 2.33 -8.45
C GLY A 115 3.10 3.09 -7.14
N ALA A 116 4.06 3.90 -6.69
CA ALA A 116 3.89 4.75 -5.52
C ALA A 116 2.82 5.83 -5.75
N ASP A 117 2.07 6.13 -4.70
CA ASP A 117 0.93 7.05 -4.78
C ASP A 117 1.33 8.50 -4.48
N SER A 118 2.45 8.72 -3.79
CA SER A 118 2.96 10.05 -3.45
C SER A 118 4.48 10.06 -3.28
N TYR A 119 5.10 11.23 -3.48
CA TYR A 119 6.54 11.49 -3.33
C TYR A 119 6.80 12.75 -2.53
N ILE A 120 7.79 12.70 -1.63
CA ILE A 120 8.28 13.86 -0.90
C ILE A 120 9.80 13.86 -0.94
N SER A 121 10.42 14.98 -1.36
CA SER A 121 11.87 15.14 -1.33
C SER A 121 12.36 15.47 0.06
N LYS A 122 13.45 14.85 0.50
CA LYS A 122 14.23 15.22 1.69
C LYS A 122 15.17 16.40 1.34
N PRO A 123 15.35 17.42 2.19
CA PRO A 123 14.65 17.61 3.46
C PRO A 123 13.20 18.06 3.26
N PHE A 124 12.28 17.52 4.04
CA PHE A 124 10.86 17.81 3.90
C PHE A 124 10.31 18.68 5.04
N ASN A 125 9.30 19.46 4.72
CA ASN A 125 8.54 20.21 5.70
C ASN A 125 7.50 19.30 6.35
N SER A 126 7.45 19.26 7.71
CA SER A 126 6.51 18.45 8.47
C SER A 126 5.04 18.70 8.09
N LYS A 127 4.66 19.95 7.89
CA LYS A 127 3.29 20.30 7.47
C LYS A 127 2.95 19.72 6.09
N LEU A 128 3.92 19.75 5.16
CA LEU A 128 3.72 19.18 3.82
C LEU A 128 3.53 17.67 3.89
N LEU A 129 4.34 16.97 4.70
CA LEU A 129 4.22 15.53 4.92
C LEU A 129 2.84 15.18 5.47
N LEU A 130 2.39 15.85 6.53
CA LEU A 130 1.09 15.60 7.16
C LEU A 130 -0.08 15.88 6.20
N VAL A 131 -0.06 16.99 5.46
CA VAL A 131 -1.12 17.32 4.49
C VAL A 131 -1.18 16.29 3.37
N ARG A 132 -0.03 15.86 2.84
CA ARG A 132 0.00 14.84 1.78
C ARG A 132 -0.46 13.48 2.27
N LEU A 133 -0.05 13.08 3.48
CA LEU A 133 -0.48 11.83 4.08
C LEU A 133 -2.00 11.80 4.28
N ARG A 134 -2.58 12.85 4.86
CA ARG A 134 -4.03 12.97 5.05
C ARG A 134 -4.77 12.89 3.71
N ASN A 135 -4.35 13.68 2.72
CA ASN A 135 -4.98 13.65 1.39
C ASN A 135 -4.89 12.26 0.74
N LEU A 136 -3.76 11.58 0.90
CA LEU A 136 -3.55 10.24 0.39
C LEU A 136 -4.53 9.23 1.02
N MET A 137 -4.64 9.27 2.35
CA MET A 137 -5.55 8.40 3.11
C MET A 137 -7.03 8.73 2.84
N ASP A 138 -7.39 10.02 2.78
CA ASP A 138 -8.76 10.44 2.50
C ASP A 138 -9.22 10.02 1.10
N ASN A 139 -8.35 10.15 0.10
CA ASN A 139 -8.64 9.68 -1.25
C ASN A 139 -8.85 8.15 -1.27
N HIS A 140 -8.01 7.41 -0.54
CA HIS A 140 -8.15 5.97 -0.43
C HIS A 140 -9.44 5.56 0.31
N LYS A 141 -9.82 6.26 1.39
CA LYS A 141 -11.09 6.03 2.09
C LYS A 141 -12.31 6.30 1.20
N ARG A 142 -12.29 7.41 0.46
CA ARG A 142 -13.36 7.74 -0.48
C ARG A 142 -13.53 6.66 -1.54
N LEU A 143 -12.43 6.14 -2.08
CA LEU A 143 -12.47 5.03 -3.03
C LEU A 143 -13.06 3.77 -2.38
N LYS A 144 -12.61 3.39 -1.18
CA LYS A 144 -13.19 2.26 -0.44
C LYS A 144 -14.68 2.43 -0.19
N GLN A 145 -15.13 3.61 0.23
CA GLN A 145 -16.56 3.89 0.45
C GLN A 145 -17.33 3.82 -0.86
N PHE A 146 -16.83 4.46 -1.92
CA PHE A 146 -17.48 4.44 -3.23
C PHE A 146 -17.65 3.02 -3.79
N PHE A 147 -16.69 2.13 -3.54
CA PHE A 147 -16.79 0.72 -3.97
C PHE A 147 -17.46 -0.18 -2.92
N GLY A 148 -17.37 0.13 -1.62
CA GLY A 148 -18.00 -0.63 -0.52
C GLY A 148 -19.50 -0.40 -0.42
N ASP A 149 -19.98 0.83 -0.60
CA ASP A 149 -21.41 1.16 -0.57
C ASP A 149 -22.16 0.68 -1.84
N LYS A 150 -21.46 0.27 -2.88
CA LYS A 150 -22.05 -0.25 -4.12
C LYS A 150 -22.59 -1.69 -4.01
N THR A 151 -22.68 -2.27 -2.83
CA THR A 151 -23.57 -3.44 -2.62
C THR A 151 -25.05 -3.05 -2.76
N THR A 152 -25.37 -1.74 -2.77
CA THR A 152 -26.68 -1.20 -3.11
C THR A 152 -26.54 -0.20 -4.27
N LEU A 153 -26.09 -0.68 -5.44
CA LEU A 153 -26.17 0.10 -6.67
C LEU A 153 -27.63 0.41 -6.98
N SER A 154 -28.03 1.65 -6.71
CA SER A 154 -29.19 2.22 -7.34
C SER A 154 -29.02 2.14 -8.87
N LYS A 155 -29.96 1.49 -9.51
CA LYS A 155 -29.95 1.01 -10.91
C LYS A 155 -29.86 2.08 -12.01
N GLU A 156 -29.48 3.33 -11.74
CA GLU A 156 -29.78 4.43 -12.65
C GLU A 156 -28.61 5.15 -13.34
N SER A 157 -27.35 4.76 -13.12
CA SER A 157 -26.23 5.52 -13.72
C SER A 157 -25.03 4.72 -14.27
N VAL A 158 -25.12 3.40 -14.36
CA VAL A 158 -24.03 2.58 -14.93
C VAL A 158 -24.43 2.18 -16.35
N SER A 159 -23.54 2.37 -17.33
CA SER A 159 -23.78 1.92 -18.71
C SER A 159 -24.03 0.40 -18.74
N ASP A 160 -24.87 -0.08 -19.67
CA ASP A 160 -25.17 -1.52 -19.76
C ASP A 160 -23.90 -2.37 -19.99
N VAL A 161 -22.88 -1.78 -20.62
CA VAL A 161 -21.56 -2.42 -20.83
C VAL A 161 -20.78 -2.57 -19.52
N ASP A 162 -20.88 -1.60 -18.62
CA ASP A 162 -20.19 -1.65 -17.32
C ASP A 162 -20.91 -2.59 -16.35
N LYS A 163 -22.24 -2.69 -16.43
CA LYS A 163 -23.01 -3.71 -15.67
C LYS A 163 -22.61 -5.12 -16.08
N GLY A 164 -22.58 -5.39 -17.37
CA GLY A 164 -22.16 -6.69 -17.90
C GLY A 164 -20.73 -7.08 -17.49
N PHE A 165 -19.82 -6.10 -17.40
CA PHE A 165 -18.47 -6.34 -16.90
C PHE A 165 -18.45 -6.72 -15.41
N VAL A 166 -19.15 -5.96 -14.57
CA VAL A 166 -19.21 -6.19 -13.11
C VAL A 166 -19.86 -7.55 -12.80
N ASP A 167 -20.97 -7.87 -13.48
CA ASP A 167 -21.67 -9.13 -13.28
C ASP A 167 -20.79 -10.32 -13.69
N ARG A 168 -20.13 -10.24 -14.84
CA ARG A 168 -19.21 -11.28 -15.30
C ARG A 168 -17.99 -11.44 -14.40
N PHE A 169 -17.46 -10.34 -13.89
CA PHE A 169 -16.32 -10.35 -12.95
C PHE A 169 -16.71 -11.01 -11.62
N ARG A 170 -17.91 -10.71 -11.11
CA ARG A 170 -18.46 -11.34 -9.90
C ARG A 170 -18.67 -12.85 -10.09
N GLU A 171 -19.30 -13.26 -11.17
CA GLU A 171 -19.49 -14.68 -11.51
C GLU A 171 -18.17 -15.43 -11.52
N LEU A 172 -17.13 -14.88 -12.17
CA LEU A 172 -15.82 -15.51 -12.24
C LEU A 172 -15.15 -15.64 -10.85
N ILE A 173 -15.33 -14.68 -9.97
CA ILE A 173 -14.85 -14.78 -8.59
C ILE A 173 -15.64 -15.86 -7.85
N GLU A 174 -16.95 -15.87 -7.93
CA GLU A 174 -17.81 -16.86 -7.25
C GLU A 174 -17.54 -18.28 -7.73
N GLU A 175 -17.32 -18.49 -9.03
CA GLU A 175 -16.96 -19.79 -9.62
C GLU A 175 -15.59 -20.30 -9.16
N ASN A 176 -14.68 -19.42 -8.76
CA ASN A 176 -13.31 -19.77 -8.41
C ASN A 176 -12.94 -19.47 -6.95
N LEU A 177 -13.92 -19.19 -6.08
CA LEU A 177 -13.70 -18.91 -4.65
C LEU A 177 -12.94 -20.02 -3.90
N ALA A 178 -13.01 -21.27 -4.38
CA ALA A 178 -12.32 -22.40 -3.79
C ALA A 178 -10.89 -22.60 -4.35
N ASP A 179 -10.50 -21.85 -5.36
CA ASP A 179 -9.18 -21.96 -6.00
C ASP A 179 -8.19 -21.02 -5.32
N SER A 180 -7.34 -21.58 -4.47
CA SER A 180 -6.28 -20.84 -3.74
C SER A 180 -5.16 -20.32 -4.65
N GLU A 181 -5.10 -20.76 -5.90
CA GLU A 181 -4.07 -20.37 -6.88
C GLU A 181 -4.58 -19.32 -7.89
N LEU A 182 -5.84 -18.88 -7.76
CA LEU A 182 -6.42 -17.88 -8.65
C LEU A 182 -5.65 -16.56 -8.61
N SER A 183 -5.00 -16.24 -9.71
CA SER A 183 -4.27 -14.99 -9.86
C SER A 183 -5.09 -13.89 -10.55
N VAL A 184 -4.65 -12.63 -10.42
CA VAL A 184 -5.26 -11.49 -11.15
C VAL A 184 -5.04 -11.61 -12.65
N GLU A 185 -3.95 -12.26 -13.06
CA GLU A 185 -3.65 -12.60 -14.44
C GLU A 185 -4.67 -13.60 -15.01
N ASP A 186 -5.04 -14.62 -14.23
CA ASP A 186 -6.05 -15.62 -14.63
C ASP A 186 -7.43 -14.99 -14.76
N LEU A 187 -7.81 -14.12 -13.81
CA LEU A 187 -9.05 -13.35 -13.90
C LEU A 187 -9.06 -12.45 -15.15
N GLY A 188 -7.95 -11.74 -15.40
CA GLY A 188 -7.79 -10.94 -16.61
C GLY A 188 -7.97 -11.77 -17.88
N SER A 189 -7.28 -12.92 -17.97
CA SER A 189 -7.35 -13.83 -19.11
C SER A 189 -8.77 -14.37 -19.32
N LYS A 190 -9.46 -14.77 -18.25
CA LYS A 190 -10.86 -15.23 -18.30
C LYS A 190 -11.85 -14.12 -18.71
N MET A 191 -11.50 -12.85 -18.45
CA MET A 191 -12.24 -11.68 -18.89
C MET A 191 -11.85 -11.18 -20.29
N GLY A 192 -10.83 -11.80 -20.92
CA GLY A 192 -10.26 -11.32 -22.18
C GLY A 192 -9.50 -10.01 -22.08
N LEU A 193 -8.98 -9.69 -20.89
CA LEU A 193 -8.28 -8.46 -20.57
C LEU A 193 -6.87 -8.75 -20.07
N SER A 194 -5.91 -7.88 -20.41
CA SER A 194 -4.62 -7.90 -19.73
C SER A 194 -4.77 -7.42 -18.29
N ARG A 195 -3.82 -7.78 -17.41
CA ARG A 195 -3.77 -7.31 -16.03
C ARG A 195 -3.94 -5.78 -15.91
N VAL A 196 -3.26 -5.03 -16.76
CA VAL A 196 -3.33 -3.56 -16.79
C VAL A 196 -4.71 -3.05 -17.19
N GLN A 197 -5.34 -3.71 -18.18
CA GLN A 197 -6.69 -3.36 -18.64
C GLN A 197 -7.73 -3.69 -17.58
N LEU A 198 -7.61 -4.87 -16.94
CA LEU A 198 -8.48 -5.27 -15.83
C LEU A 198 -8.39 -4.26 -14.68
N TYR A 199 -7.18 -3.92 -14.26
CA TYR A 199 -6.95 -2.95 -13.19
C TYR A 199 -7.54 -1.56 -13.52
N ARG A 200 -7.32 -1.07 -14.76
CA ARG A 200 -7.90 0.21 -15.21
C ARG A 200 -9.43 0.17 -15.23
N LYS A 201 -10.02 -0.95 -15.67
CA LYS A 201 -11.47 -1.11 -15.75
C LYS A 201 -12.12 -1.20 -14.37
N ILE A 202 -11.46 -1.83 -13.39
CA ILE A 202 -11.93 -1.89 -12.00
C ILE A 202 -11.80 -0.51 -11.32
N LYS A 203 -10.80 0.29 -11.71
CA LYS A 203 -10.53 1.60 -11.13
C LYS A 203 -11.39 2.72 -11.76
N ALA A 204 -11.94 2.52 -12.94
CA ALA A 204 -12.78 3.49 -13.66
C ALA A 204 -14.21 3.49 -13.17
#